data_8072553a2583c0662418c123564e26b3
#
_entry.id   8072553a2583c0662418c123564e26b3
#
_cell.length_a   1.000
_cell.length_b   1.000
_cell.length_c   1.000
_cell.angle_alpha   90.00
_cell.angle_beta   90.00
_cell.angle_gamma   90.00
#
_symmetry.space_group_name_H-M   'P 1'
#
loop_
_entity.id
_entity.type
_entity.pdbx_description
1 polymer ?
#
loop_
_entity_poly.entity_id
_entity_poly.type
_entity_poly.pdbx_seq_one_letter_code
_entity_poly.pdbx_strand_id
1 'polypeptide(L)'
;MLRSILFYPGVILSLIISPIALIRIKYLEIRGKDKERTNAIFKITHSWAKYVMWLSGAKINVHGRENIIRDEAVLFVSNHQSYFDIPLIMSTIDVPQGFIAKKELEKWPIISMWMKYIHCVFMDRENIRKSAEAIVQGIQILKSGYSMFIFPEGTRSKGKSTASFKAGSFKLALKSKVKIIPVTINGSYKLLDANGGKIKASDVEVCIHEPIDVTKLSKEEISELHSTVRDIIVSKLPKDQQ
;
A
#
# COMPACT_ATOMS: atom_id res chain seq x y z
N MET A 1 -6.15 -12.56 -23.80
CA MET A 1 -7.62 -12.60 -23.57
C MET A 1 -8.01 -13.67 -22.56
N LEU A 2 -7.54 -14.90 -22.65
CA LEU A 2 -7.91 -16.00 -21.72
C LEU A 2 -7.69 -15.66 -20.23
N ARG A 3 -6.56 -15.01 -19.90
CA ARG A 3 -6.24 -14.64 -18.50
C ARG A 3 -7.23 -13.63 -17.91
N SER A 4 -7.73 -12.66 -18.68
CA SER A 4 -8.76 -11.72 -18.21
C SER A 4 -10.09 -12.41 -17.91
N ILE A 5 -10.45 -13.44 -18.69
CA ILE A 5 -11.68 -14.24 -18.51
C ILE A 5 -11.63 -15.03 -17.18
N LEU A 6 -10.45 -15.44 -16.75
CA LEU A 6 -10.27 -16.12 -15.46
C LEU A 6 -10.10 -15.14 -14.29
N PHE A 7 -9.38 -14.05 -14.53
CA PHE A 7 -9.01 -13.08 -13.50
C PHE A 7 -10.25 -12.38 -12.90
N TYR A 8 -11.06 -11.73 -13.73
CA TYR A 8 -12.18 -10.93 -13.22
C TYR A 8 -13.21 -11.76 -12.47
N PRO A 9 -13.72 -12.90 -12.99
CA PRO A 9 -14.64 -13.74 -12.22
C PRO A 9 -13.99 -14.31 -10.96
N GLY A 10 -12.71 -14.71 -11.02
CA GLY A 10 -11.98 -15.23 -9.87
C GLY A 10 -11.85 -14.21 -8.75
N VAL A 11 -11.51 -12.96 -9.07
CA VAL A 11 -11.43 -11.88 -8.08
C VAL A 11 -12.81 -11.56 -7.53
N ILE A 12 -13.84 -11.42 -8.38
CA ILE A 12 -15.21 -11.13 -7.95
C ILE A 12 -15.72 -12.24 -7.01
N LEU A 13 -15.57 -13.49 -7.40
CA LEU A 13 -16.00 -14.63 -6.57
C LEU A 13 -15.28 -14.64 -5.21
N SER A 14 -13.96 -14.39 -5.21
CA SER A 14 -13.18 -14.33 -3.97
C SER A 14 -13.66 -13.23 -3.03
N LEU A 15 -14.05 -12.06 -3.58
CA LEU A 15 -14.62 -10.96 -2.80
C LEU A 15 -15.99 -11.32 -2.24
N ILE A 16 -16.87 -11.97 -3.04
CA ILE A 16 -18.21 -12.39 -2.59
C ILE A 16 -18.12 -13.42 -1.45
N ILE A 17 -17.15 -14.32 -1.50
CA ILE A 17 -16.95 -15.35 -0.47
C ILE A 17 -16.22 -14.80 0.77
N SER A 18 -15.41 -13.77 0.61
CA SER A 18 -14.54 -13.23 1.67
C SER A 18 -15.26 -12.87 2.99
N PRO A 19 -16.54 -12.41 3.01
CA PRO A 19 -17.25 -12.14 4.27
C PRO A 19 -17.39 -13.35 5.21
N ILE A 20 -17.31 -14.57 4.70
CA ILE A 20 -17.33 -15.78 5.53
C ILE A 20 -16.18 -15.75 6.56
N ALA A 21 -15.04 -15.21 6.18
CA ALA A 21 -13.90 -15.07 7.08
C ALA A 21 -14.17 -14.12 8.27
N LEU A 22 -15.18 -13.24 8.16
CA LEU A 22 -15.58 -12.34 9.24
C LEU A 22 -16.12 -13.08 10.47
N ILE A 23 -16.67 -14.28 10.29
CA ILE A 23 -17.15 -15.12 11.40
C ILE A 23 -15.99 -15.34 12.39
N ARG A 24 -14.80 -15.71 11.89
CA ARG A 24 -13.61 -15.90 12.72
C ARG A 24 -13.14 -14.58 13.34
N ILE A 25 -13.13 -13.49 12.55
CA ILE A 25 -12.70 -12.18 13.01
C ILE A 25 -13.62 -11.68 14.14
N LYS A 26 -14.93 -11.79 13.97
CA LYS A 26 -15.92 -11.42 14.98
C LYS A 26 -15.82 -12.31 16.25
N TYR A 27 -15.61 -13.59 16.09
CA TYR A 27 -15.36 -14.47 17.24
C TYR A 27 -14.14 -14.02 18.06
N LEU A 28 -13.03 -13.67 17.40
CA LEU A 28 -11.82 -13.19 18.07
C LEU A 28 -12.03 -11.82 18.74
N GLU A 29 -12.82 -10.93 18.11
CA GLU A 29 -13.21 -9.63 18.65
C GLU A 29 -14.01 -9.79 19.97
N ILE A 30 -15.06 -10.62 19.96
CA ILE A 30 -15.90 -10.90 21.14
C ILE A 30 -15.07 -11.52 22.28
N ARG A 31 -14.04 -12.31 21.96
CA ARG A 31 -13.15 -12.92 22.94
C ARG A 31 -12.03 -11.98 23.43
N GLY A 32 -11.99 -10.74 22.99
CA GLY A 32 -10.94 -9.76 23.36
C GLY A 32 -9.52 -10.14 22.90
N LYS A 33 -9.41 -10.98 21.84
CA LYS A 33 -8.14 -11.51 21.34
C LYS A 33 -7.56 -10.64 20.23
N ASP A 34 -7.19 -9.39 20.56
CA ASP A 34 -6.82 -8.37 19.57
C ASP A 34 -5.59 -8.75 18.72
N LYS A 35 -4.54 -9.31 19.31
CA LYS A 35 -3.36 -9.77 18.57
C LYS A 35 -3.71 -10.89 17.59
N GLU A 36 -4.51 -11.87 18.03
CA GLU A 36 -4.95 -12.99 17.18
C GLU A 36 -5.85 -12.49 16.05
N ARG A 37 -6.72 -11.52 16.35
CA ARG A 37 -7.59 -10.86 15.37
C ARG A 37 -6.77 -10.15 14.29
N THR A 38 -5.83 -9.29 14.68
CA THR A 38 -4.94 -8.58 13.74
C THR A 38 -4.17 -9.56 12.86
N ASN A 39 -3.62 -10.63 13.45
CA ASN A 39 -2.91 -11.65 12.70
C ASN A 39 -3.84 -12.44 11.75
N ALA A 40 -5.07 -12.73 12.15
CA ALA A 40 -6.05 -13.38 11.29
C ALA A 40 -6.42 -12.49 10.10
N ILE A 41 -6.69 -11.20 10.32
CA ILE A 41 -6.97 -10.22 9.26
C ILE A 41 -5.79 -10.16 8.29
N PHE A 42 -4.56 -10.02 8.81
CA PHE A 42 -3.35 -9.97 7.98
C PHE A 42 -3.22 -11.24 7.12
N LYS A 43 -3.31 -12.43 7.72
CA LYS A 43 -3.20 -13.70 6.98
C LYS A 43 -4.23 -13.82 5.85
N ILE A 44 -5.47 -13.43 6.11
CA ILE A 44 -6.55 -13.49 5.12
C ILE A 44 -6.27 -12.52 3.97
N THR A 45 -5.99 -11.27 4.27
CA THR A 45 -5.77 -10.22 3.26
C THR A 45 -4.47 -10.43 2.47
N HIS A 46 -3.40 -10.88 3.13
CA HIS A 46 -2.14 -11.24 2.48
C HIS A 46 -2.31 -12.46 1.54
N SER A 47 -3.03 -13.51 1.98
CA SER A 47 -3.31 -14.68 1.14
C SER A 47 -4.19 -14.31 -0.06
N TRP A 48 -5.20 -13.46 0.15
CA TRP A 48 -6.03 -12.93 -0.93
C TRP A 48 -5.19 -12.13 -1.94
N ALA A 49 -4.31 -11.28 -1.47
CA ALA A 49 -3.41 -10.52 -2.35
C ALA A 49 -2.48 -11.43 -3.17
N LYS A 50 -1.92 -12.49 -2.56
CA LYS A 50 -1.15 -13.52 -3.27
C LYS A 50 -1.99 -14.21 -4.36
N TYR A 51 -3.24 -14.55 -4.05
CA TYR A 51 -4.17 -15.14 -5.01
C TYR A 51 -4.43 -14.20 -6.20
N VAL A 52 -4.69 -12.90 -5.94
CA VAL A 52 -4.88 -11.89 -7.00
C VAL A 52 -3.64 -11.78 -7.90
N MET A 53 -2.44 -11.72 -7.28
CA MET A 53 -1.18 -11.64 -8.03
C MET A 53 -0.91 -12.91 -8.84
N TRP A 54 -1.21 -14.10 -8.29
CA TRP A 54 -1.12 -15.35 -9.03
C TRP A 54 -2.07 -15.39 -10.23
N LEU A 55 -3.35 -15.02 -10.05
CA LEU A 55 -4.31 -14.93 -11.17
C LEU A 55 -3.86 -13.97 -12.25
N SER A 56 -3.24 -12.84 -11.88
CA SER A 56 -2.72 -11.87 -12.86
C SER A 56 -1.56 -12.43 -13.68
N GLY A 57 -0.86 -13.46 -13.18
CA GLY A 57 0.35 -14.02 -13.77
C GLY A 57 1.57 -13.14 -13.60
N ALA A 58 1.57 -12.27 -12.60
CA ALA A 58 2.74 -11.50 -12.25
C ALA A 58 3.90 -12.41 -11.82
N LYS A 59 5.09 -12.17 -12.37
CA LYS A 59 6.35 -12.72 -11.86
C LYS A 59 6.99 -11.65 -11.01
N ILE A 60 6.97 -11.86 -9.70
CA ILE A 60 7.36 -10.84 -8.71
C ILE A 60 8.77 -11.11 -8.23
N ASN A 61 9.66 -10.14 -8.43
CA ASN A 61 11.01 -10.11 -7.89
C ASN A 61 11.07 -9.06 -6.77
N VAL A 62 11.51 -9.47 -5.58
CA VAL A 62 11.58 -8.58 -4.40
C VAL A 62 13.01 -8.52 -3.91
N HIS A 63 13.53 -7.30 -3.82
CA HIS A 63 14.86 -6.96 -3.30
C HIS A 63 14.73 -6.17 -2.00
N GLY A 64 15.69 -6.34 -1.07
CA GLY A 64 15.73 -5.57 0.18
C GLY A 64 14.71 -6.02 1.23
N ARG A 65 14.31 -7.30 1.25
CA ARG A 65 13.36 -7.83 2.27
C ARG A 65 13.89 -7.69 3.69
N GLU A 66 15.20 -7.69 3.87
CA GLU A 66 15.91 -7.45 5.13
C GLU A 66 15.63 -6.08 5.73
N ASN A 67 15.26 -5.10 4.90
CA ASN A 67 14.93 -3.75 5.33
C ASN A 67 13.52 -3.62 5.94
N ILE A 68 12.71 -4.69 5.89
CA ILE A 68 11.37 -4.67 6.51
C ILE A 68 11.51 -4.76 8.03
N ILE A 69 11.13 -3.70 8.72
CA ILE A 69 11.05 -3.66 10.18
C ILE A 69 9.72 -4.30 10.63
N ARG A 70 9.77 -5.26 11.57
CA ARG A 70 8.61 -6.07 11.99
C ARG A 70 8.17 -5.85 13.41
N ASP A 71 8.99 -5.24 14.22
CA ASP A 71 8.80 -5.05 15.67
C ASP A 71 8.31 -3.65 16.07
N GLU A 72 8.29 -2.73 15.11
CA GLU A 72 7.73 -1.38 15.29
C GLU A 72 6.90 -0.93 14.08
N ALA A 73 6.02 0.05 14.28
CA ALA A 73 5.27 0.67 13.21
C ALA A 73 6.17 1.52 12.30
N VAL A 74 5.98 1.41 10.99
CA VAL A 74 6.70 2.20 9.99
C VAL A 74 5.75 2.80 8.97
N LEU A 75 6.20 3.86 8.30
CA LEU A 75 5.54 4.41 7.13
C LEU A 75 6.24 3.92 5.87
N PHE A 76 5.61 3.04 5.10
CA PHE A 76 6.06 2.72 3.75
C PHE A 76 5.64 3.82 2.78
N VAL A 77 6.56 4.24 1.93
CA VAL A 77 6.34 5.29 0.92
C VAL A 77 6.75 4.76 -0.45
N SER A 78 5.89 4.86 -1.45
CA SER A 78 6.19 4.33 -2.79
C SER A 78 5.68 5.21 -3.92
N ASN A 79 6.24 5.04 -5.11
CA ASN A 79 5.64 5.47 -6.37
C ASN A 79 4.38 4.64 -6.67
N HIS A 80 3.49 5.17 -7.49
CA HIS A 80 2.19 4.54 -7.80
C HIS A 80 1.99 4.38 -9.30
N GLN A 81 2.04 3.14 -9.80
CA GLN A 81 1.93 2.85 -11.24
C GLN A 81 0.56 2.30 -11.64
N SER A 82 -0.07 1.49 -10.77
CA SER A 82 -1.23 0.67 -11.15
C SER A 82 -2.18 0.41 -9.98
N TYR A 83 -3.39 -0.06 -10.28
CA TYR A 83 -4.25 -0.68 -9.28
C TYR A 83 -3.62 -1.94 -8.68
N PHE A 84 -2.73 -2.60 -9.42
CA PHE A 84 -2.01 -3.79 -8.95
C PHE A 84 -0.97 -3.51 -7.86
N ASP A 85 -0.58 -2.24 -7.63
CA ASP A 85 0.37 -1.90 -6.57
C ASP A 85 -0.15 -2.32 -5.19
N ILE A 86 -1.46 -2.20 -4.95
CA ILE A 86 -2.06 -2.56 -3.66
C ILE A 86 -1.92 -4.07 -3.37
N PRO A 87 -2.46 -4.99 -4.21
CA PRO A 87 -2.28 -6.42 -3.97
C PRO A 87 -0.81 -6.85 -4.08
N LEU A 88 0.01 -6.19 -4.89
CA LEU A 88 1.44 -6.44 -4.95
C LEU A 88 2.11 -6.22 -3.58
N ILE A 89 1.93 -5.04 -3.01
CA ILE A 89 2.49 -4.69 -1.69
C ILE A 89 1.91 -5.58 -0.59
N MET A 90 0.61 -5.79 -0.57
CA MET A 90 -0.04 -6.69 0.39
C MET A 90 0.46 -8.14 0.30
N SER A 91 0.94 -8.59 -0.88
CA SER A 91 1.46 -9.95 -1.08
C SER A 91 2.97 -10.09 -0.81
N THR A 92 3.71 -8.98 -0.80
CA THR A 92 5.19 -8.98 -0.73
C THR A 92 5.73 -8.49 0.60
N ILE A 93 5.05 -7.56 1.26
CA ILE A 93 5.42 -7.05 2.58
C ILE A 93 4.69 -7.85 3.66
N ASP A 94 5.43 -8.54 4.51
CA ASP A 94 4.94 -9.52 5.48
C ASP A 94 4.63 -8.93 6.86
N VAL A 95 4.23 -7.66 6.90
CA VAL A 95 3.74 -6.98 8.12
C VAL A 95 2.34 -6.43 7.90
N PRO A 96 1.48 -6.38 8.95
CA PRO A 96 0.18 -5.75 8.89
C PRO A 96 0.32 -4.25 8.56
N GLN A 97 -0.43 -3.77 7.58
CA GLN A 97 -0.36 -2.37 7.14
C GLN A 97 -1.69 -1.85 6.61
N GLY A 98 -2.01 -0.60 6.95
CA GLY A 98 -3.11 0.15 6.36
C GLY A 98 -2.65 1.02 5.19
N PHE A 99 -3.59 1.62 4.46
CA PHE A 99 -3.30 2.48 3.32
C PHE A 99 -4.03 3.81 3.43
N ILE A 100 -3.40 4.88 2.90
CA ILE A 100 -4.13 6.10 2.61
C ILE A 100 -4.81 5.92 1.25
N ALA A 101 -6.11 5.82 1.25
CA ALA A 101 -6.91 5.44 0.10
C ALA A 101 -7.84 6.58 -0.39
N LYS A 102 -8.26 6.51 -1.64
CA LYS A 102 -9.20 7.47 -2.21
C LYS A 102 -10.59 7.27 -1.60
N LYS A 103 -11.29 8.35 -1.21
CA LYS A 103 -12.60 8.33 -0.55
C LYS A 103 -13.68 7.56 -1.34
N GLU A 104 -13.66 7.61 -2.66
CA GLU A 104 -14.65 6.94 -3.49
C GLU A 104 -14.66 5.41 -3.32
N LEU A 105 -13.56 4.81 -2.86
CA LEU A 105 -13.50 3.38 -2.54
C LEU A 105 -14.39 3.01 -1.33
N GLU A 106 -14.77 3.98 -0.51
CA GLU A 106 -15.71 3.77 0.60
C GLU A 106 -17.11 3.32 0.12
N LYS A 107 -17.47 3.66 -1.12
CA LYS A 107 -18.74 3.28 -1.75
C LYS A 107 -18.81 1.81 -2.18
N TRP A 108 -17.71 1.07 -2.12
CA TRP A 108 -17.64 -0.34 -2.52
C TRP A 108 -17.76 -1.26 -1.29
N PRO A 109 -18.94 -1.83 -0.98
CA PRO A 109 -19.25 -2.36 0.35
C PRO A 109 -18.24 -3.38 0.86
N ILE A 110 -17.95 -4.43 0.08
CA ILE A 110 -17.06 -5.52 0.49
C ILE A 110 -15.61 -5.01 0.58
N ILE A 111 -15.17 -4.20 -0.37
CA ILE A 111 -13.81 -3.65 -0.40
C ILE A 111 -13.62 -2.70 0.77
N SER A 112 -14.53 -1.74 0.97
CA SER A 112 -14.42 -0.76 2.07
C SER A 112 -14.48 -1.43 3.43
N MET A 113 -15.24 -2.49 3.57
CA MET A 113 -15.28 -3.30 4.79
C MET A 113 -13.88 -3.87 5.11
N TRP A 114 -13.23 -4.55 4.16
CA TRP A 114 -11.87 -5.07 4.37
C TRP A 114 -10.85 -3.95 4.58
N MET A 115 -10.98 -2.85 3.85
CA MET A 115 -10.12 -1.68 4.03
C MET A 115 -10.21 -1.12 5.46
N LYS A 116 -11.39 -1.10 6.08
CA LYS A 116 -11.56 -0.69 7.49
C LYS A 116 -10.87 -1.68 8.44
N TYR A 117 -10.97 -2.99 8.20
CA TYR A 117 -10.29 -4.00 9.00
C TYR A 117 -8.75 -3.94 8.95
N ILE A 118 -8.18 -3.52 7.82
CA ILE A 118 -6.73 -3.28 7.71
C ILE A 118 -6.33 -1.83 8.00
N HIS A 119 -7.17 -1.06 8.68
CA HIS A 119 -6.90 0.32 9.09
C HIS A 119 -6.59 1.28 7.92
N CYS A 120 -7.24 1.12 6.76
CA CYS A 120 -7.15 2.14 5.71
C CYS A 120 -7.85 3.43 6.13
N VAL A 121 -7.26 4.55 5.75
CA VAL A 121 -7.83 5.88 5.94
C VAL A 121 -8.32 6.40 4.60
N PHE A 122 -9.59 6.77 4.51
CA PHE A 122 -10.19 7.32 3.29
C PHE A 122 -9.95 8.83 3.23
N MET A 123 -9.25 9.27 2.18
CA MET A 123 -8.87 10.67 1.99
C MET A 123 -9.67 11.31 0.87
N ASP A 124 -10.32 12.43 1.16
CA ASP A 124 -10.94 13.32 0.19
C ASP A 124 -9.87 14.30 -0.33
N ARG A 125 -9.30 14.00 -1.51
CA ARG A 125 -8.16 14.74 -2.06
C ARG A 125 -8.53 16.11 -2.62
N GLU A 126 -9.81 16.37 -2.82
CA GLU A 126 -10.34 17.64 -3.33
C GLU A 126 -10.62 18.63 -2.19
N ASN A 127 -10.74 18.14 -0.96
CA ASN A 127 -11.00 18.95 0.21
C ASN A 127 -9.78 18.98 1.15
N ILE A 128 -9.10 20.13 1.21
CA ILE A 128 -7.87 20.32 2.00
C ILE A 128 -8.09 19.99 3.48
N ARG A 129 -9.22 20.45 4.07
CA ARG A 129 -9.52 20.19 5.49
C ARG A 129 -9.71 18.70 5.77
N LYS A 130 -10.50 18.01 4.93
CA LYS A 130 -10.72 16.56 5.05
C LYS A 130 -9.44 15.75 4.79
N SER A 131 -8.61 16.21 3.86
CA SER A 131 -7.28 15.63 3.65
C SER A 131 -6.39 15.76 4.90
N ALA A 132 -6.43 16.91 5.59
CA ALA A 132 -5.69 17.08 6.85
C ALA A 132 -6.24 16.18 7.96
N GLU A 133 -7.55 16.02 8.08
CA GLU A 133 -8.20 15.10 9.03
C GLU A 133 -7.76 13.64 8.78
N ALA A 134 -7.68 13.22 7.51
CA ALA A 134 -7.18 11.89 7.14
C ALA A 134 -5.71 11.69 7.54
N ILE A 135 -4.85 12.71 7.39
CA ILE A 135 -3.47 12.65 7.85
C ILE A 135 -3.42 12.50 9.39
N VAL A 136 -4.26 13.22 10.13
CA VAL A 136 -4.34 13.08 11.60
C VAL A 136 -4.75 11.66 12.00
N GLN A 137 -5.74 11.06 11.33
CA GLN A 137 -6.12 9.66 11.57
C GLN A 137 -4.96 8.70 11.29
N GLY A 138 -4.24 8.88 10.19
CA GLY A 138 -3.06 8.07 9.87
C GLY A 138 -1.96 8.19 10.93
N ILE A 139 -1.71 9.39 11.47
CA ILE A 139 -0.76 9.61 12.58
C ILE A 139 -1.18 8.81 13.82
N GLN A 140 -2.48 8.78 14.17
CA GLN A 140 -2.96 8.01 15.32
C GLN A 140 -2.78 6.49 15.11
N ILE A 141 -3.02 5.99 13.89
CA ILE A 141 -2.80 4.59 13.55
C ILE A 141 -1.32 4.22 13.70
N LEU A 142 -0.40 5.03 13.17
CA LEU A 142 1.04 4.81 13.33
C LEU A 142 1.45 4.84 14.81
N LYS A 143 0.94 5.79 15.60
CA LYS A 143 1.21 5.88 17.04
C LYS A 143 0.64 4.70 17.85
N SER A 144 -0.40 4.03 17.34
CA SER A 144 -0.92 2.81 17.96
C SER A 144 -0.10 1.56 17.66
N GLY A 145 1.00 1.70 16.91
CA GLY A 145 1.88 0.59 16.56
C GLY A 145 1.49 -0.17 15.29
N TYR A 146 0.61 0.41 14.44
CA TYR A 146 0.19 -0.22 13.18
C TYR A 146 0.83 0.51 12.00
N SER A 147 1.53 -0.24 11.12
CA SER A 147 2.21 0.34 9.96
C SER A 147 1.23 0.87 8.92
N MET A 148 1.68 1.85 8.14
CA MET A 148 0.89 2.41 7.04
C MET A 148 1.68 2.49 5.75
N PHE A 149 0.96 2.48 4.64
CA PHE A 149 1.49 2.62 3.30
C PHE A 149 0.87 3.83 2.60
N ILE A 150 1.69 4.66 1.94
CA ILE A 150 1.22 5.83 1.21
C ILE A 150 1.89 5.96 -0.15
N PHE A 151 1.13 6.48 -1.12
CA PHE A 151 1.59 6.91 -2.43
C PHE A 151 1.51 8.44 -2.52
N PRO A 152 2.62 9.17 -2.25
CA PRO A 152 2.59 10.63 -2.14
C PRO A 152 2.29 11.38 -3.43
N GLU A 153 2.39 10.71 -4.59
CA GLU A 153 1.98 11.28 -5.89
C GLU A 153 0.49 11.65 -5.89
N GLY A 154 -0.33 10.91 -5.16
CA GLY A 154 -1.78 11.10 -5.11
C GLY A 154 -2.52 10.67 -6.38
N THR A 155 -1.82 10.15 -7.38
CA THR A 155 -2.37 9.59 -8.62
C THR A 155 -1.46 8.47 -9.11
N ARG A 156 -1.92 7.68 -10.10
CA ARG A 156 -1.12 6.63 -10.74
C ARG A 156 -0.42 7.18 -11.98
N SER A 157 0.86 6.89 -12.12
CA SER A 157 1.66 7.27 -13.30
C SER A 157 1.33 6.45 -14.55
N LYS A 158 0.83 5.21 -14.39
CA LYS A 158 0.52 4.26 -15.48
C LYS A 158 1.73 3.97 -16.39
N GLY A 159 2.93 3.93 -15.79
CA GLY A 159 4.17 3.71 -16.51
C GLY A 159 4.81 4.96 -17.12
N LYS A 160 4.25 6.14 -16.89
CA LYS A 160 4.88 7.43 -17.20
C LYS A 160 5.83 7.83 -16.06
N SER A 161 6.51 8.98 -16.21
CA SER A 161 7.39 9.51 -15.18
C SER A 161 6.67 9.70 -13.84
N THR A 162 7.40 9.44 -12.76
CA THR A 162 6.92 9.58 -11.39
C THR A 162 6.70 11.05 -11.05
N ALA A 163 5.50 11.42 -10.62
CA ALA A 163 5.18 12.78 -10.24
C ALA A 163 5.92 13.21 -8.96
N SER A 164 5.90 14.51 -8.67
CA SER A 164 6.44 15.05 -7.43
C SER A 164 5.68 14.51 -6.22
N PHE A 165 6.41 14.24 -5.13
CA PHE A 165 5.82 13.77 -3.88
C PHE A 165 5.27 14.94 -3.06
N LYS A 166 4.06 14.80 -2.56
CA LYS A 166 3.41 15.82 -1.72
C LYS A 166 4.05 15.84 -0.34
N ALA A 167 4.72 16.92 0.03
CA ALA A 167 5.37 17.10 1.34
C ALA A 167 4.43 16.84 2.53
N GLY A 168 3.13 17.17 2.38
CA GLY A 168 2.11 16.91 3.41
C GLY A 168 1.96 15.43 3.80
N SER A 169 2.28 14.50 2.92
CA SER A 169 2.25 13.05 3.18
C SER A 169 3.27 12.63 4.23
N PHE A 170 4.40 13.31 4.31
CA PHE A 170 5.49 13.00 5.23
C PHE A 170 5.21 13.42 6.68
N LYS A 171 4.16 14.26 6.89
CA LYS A 171 3.65 14.57 8.24
C LYS A 171 3.23 13.31 9.00
N LEU A 172 2.83 12.25 8.30
CA LEU A 172 2.54 10.93 8.89
C LEU A 172 3.73 10.44 9.72
N ALA A 173 4.92 10.32 9.13
CA ALA A 173 6.11 9.84 9.82
C ALA A 173 6.64 10.88 10.82
N LEU A 174 6.77 12.15 10.41
CA LEU A 174 7.33 13.21 11.24
C LEU A 174 6.55 13.43 12.56
N LYS A 175 5.21 13.38 12.51
CA LYS A 175 4.36 13.60 13.70
C LYS A 175 4.15 12.34 14.55
N SER A 176 4.28 11.16 13.97
CA SER A 176 4.26 9.89 14.71
C SER A 176 5.65 9.44 15.17
N LYS A 177 6.73 10.04 14.63
CA LYS A 177 8.14 9.70 14.91
C LYS A 177 8.48 8.25 14.51
N VAL A 178 7.85 7.73 13.45
CA VAL A 178 8.15 6.41 12.91
C VAL A 178 9.16 6.52 11.76
N LYS A 179 9.91 5.45 11.51
CA LYS A 179 10.81 5.36 10.36
C LYS A 179 10.03 5.31 9.06
N ILE A 180 10.64 5.84 7.99
CA ILE A 180 10.14 5.72 6.62
C ILE A 180 10.90 4.60 5.93
N ILE A 181 10.18 3.70 5.25
CA ILE A 181 10.77 2.70 4.36
C ILE A 181 10.36 3.05 2.93
N PRO A 182 11.27 3.58 2.11
CA PRO A 182 10.99 3.82 0.70
C PRO A 182 10.84 2.48 -0.05
N VAL A 183 9.89 2.40 -0.98
CA VAL A 183 9.64 1.21 -1.79
C VAL A 183 9.50 1.61 -3.24
N THR A 184 10.31 1.04 -4.13
CA THR A 184 10.14 1.21 -5.57
C THR A 184 9.30 0.07 -6.13
N ILE A 185 8.29 0.42 -6.93
CA ILE A 185 7.49 -0.52 -7.72
C ILE A 185 7.77 -0.27 -9.20
N ASN A 186 8.19 -1.30 -9.92
CA ASN A 186 8.43 -1.23 -11.36
C ASN A 186 7.69 -2.34 -12.11
N GLY A 187 6.96 -1.98 -13.16
CA GLY A 187 6.32 -2.91 -14.08
C GLY A 187 4.89 -3.33 -13.73
N SER A 188 4.32 -2.93 -12.59
CA SER A 188 2.93 -3.29 -12.22
C SER A 188 1.88 -2.79 -13.23
N TYR A 189 2.10 -1.64 -13.87
CA TYR A 189 1.23 -1.08 -14.89
C TYR A 189 1.11 -1.98 -16.13
N LYS A 190 2.12 -2.81 -16.41
CA LYS A 190 2.12 -3.77 -17.54
C LYS A 190 1.10 -4.89 -17.35
N LEU A 191 0.63 -5.13 -16.12
CA LEU A 191 -0.40 -6.13 -15.83
C LEU A 191 -1.78 -5.72 -16.34
N LEU A 192 -2.09 -4.42 -16.36
CA LEU A 192 -3.44 -3.90 -16.65
C LEU A 192 -3.44 -2.59 -17.46
N ASP A 193 -2.81 -1.53 -16.92
CA ASP A 193 -2.95 -0.16 -17.41
C ASP A 193 -2.40 0.00 -18.85
N ALA A 194 -1.28 -0.64 -19.16
CA ALA A 194 -0.69 -0.65 -20.50
C ALA A 194 -1.47 -1.47 -21.54
N ASN A 195 -2.46 -2.25 -21.11
CA ASN A 195 -3.18 -3.20 -21.98
C ASN A 195 -4.67 -2.84 -22.15
N GLY A 196 -5.06 -1.60 -21.90
CA GLY A 196 -6.46 -1.16 -22.03
C GLY A 196 -7.43 -1.95 -21.14
N GLY A 197 -7.01 -2.30 -19.93
CA GLY A 197 -7.82 -3.05 -18.97
C GLY A 197 -7.79 -4.58 -19.15
N LYS A 198 -7.01 -5.11 -20.08
CA LYS A 198 -6.82 -6.57 -20.24
C LYS A 198 -5.66 -7.04 -19.38
N ILE A 199 -5.86 -8.15 -18.68
CA ILE A 199 -4.80 -8.74 -17.84
C ILE A 199 -3.77 -9.45 -18.73
N LYS A 200 -2.50 -9.04 -18.56
CA LYS A 200 -1.35 -9.66 -19.24
C LYS A 200 -0.28 -9.98 -18.21
N ALA A 201 0.20 -11.22 -18.21
CA ALA A 201 1.32 -11.63 -17.37
C ALA A 201 2.55 -10.78 -17.65
N SER A 202 3.23 -10.35 -16.60
CA SER A 202 4.39 -9.46 -16.71
C SER A 202 5.33 -9.63 -15.52
N ASP A 203 6.61 -9.32 -15.73
CA ASP A 203 7.57 -9.21 -14.65
C ASP A 203 7.33 -7.91 -13.90
N VAL A 204 7.38 -8.00 -12.56
CA VAL A 204 7.19 -6.88 -11.65
C VAL A 204 8.29 -6.91 -10.60
N GLU A 205 8.93 -5.78 -10.40
CA GLU A 205 10.00 -5.62 -9.42
C GLU A 205 9.53 -4.76 -8.24
N VAL A 206 9.91 -5.17 -7.04
CA VAL A 206 9.73 -4.40 -5.80
C VAL A 206 11.09 -4.27 -5.15
N CYS A 207 11.55 -3.04 -4.94
CA CYS A 207 12.77 -2.77 -4.21
C CYS A 207 12.44 -2.05 -2.89
N ILE A 208 12.76 -2.69 -1.76
CA ILE A 208 12.56 -2.14 -0.43
C ILE A 208 13.88 -1.54 0.01
N HIS A 209 13.92 -0.22 0.17
CA HIS A 209 15.15 0.51 0.49
C HIS A 209 15.39 0.56 1.99
N GLU A 210 16.58 1.02 2.37
CA GLU A 210 16.96 1.20 3.76
C GLU A 210 16.02 2.17 4.49
N PRO A 211 15.69 1.90 5.76
CA PRO A 211 14.84 2.76 6.56
C PRO A 211 15.49 4.12 6.85
N ILE A 212 14.69 5.17 6.78
CA ILE A 212 15.09 6.54 7.15
C ILE A 212 14.50 6.85 8.53
N ASP A 213 15.36 7.13 9.50
CA ASP A 213 14.97 7.55 10.84
C ASP A 213 14.71 9.05 10.87
N VAL A 214 13.44 9.44 10.84
CA VAL A 214 13.04 10.86 10.81
C VAL A 214 13.39 11.62 12.08
N THR A 215 13.72 10.93 13.17
CA THR A 215 14.09 11.58 14.45
C THR A 215 15.53 12.08 14.48
N LYS A 216 16.35 11.64 13.52
CA LYS A 216 17.76 11.99 13.39
C LYS A 216 18.02 13.07 12.34
N LEU A 217 16.98 13.48 11.61
CA LEU A 217 17.10 14.46 10.52
C LEU A 217 17.20 15.89 11.06
N SER A 218 18.06 16.69 10.44
CA SER A 218 18.12 18.14 10.63
C SER A 218 16.88 18.85 10.07
N LYS A 219 16.71 20.13 10.38
CA LYS A 219 15.59 20.91 9.83
C LYS A 219 15.64 21.02 8.32
N GLU A 220 16.83 21.13 7.77
CA GLU A 220 17.12 21.21 6.33
C GLU A 220 16.73 19.90 5.66
N GLU A 221 17.18 18.77 6.20
CA GLU A 221 16.82 17.42 5.69
C GLU A 221 15.32 17.15 5.77
N ILE A 222 14.63 17.64 6.82
CA ILE A 222 13.17 17.53 6.93
C ILE A 222 12.47 18.33 5.82
N SER A 223 12.97 19.51 5.45
CA SER A 223 12.38 20.32 4.39
C SER A 223 12.46 19.64 3.02
N GLU A 224 13.55 18.92 2.74
CA GLU A 224 13.83 18.20 1.50
C GLU A 224 13.42 16.70 1.53
N LEU A 225 12.86 16.23 2.65
CA LEU A 225 12.57 14.79 2.85
C LEU A 225 11.72 14.18 1.73
N HIS A 226 10.77 14.96 1.21
CA HIS A 226 9.86 14.48 0.15
C HIS A 226 10.57 14.30 -1.20
N SER A 227 11.53 15.16 -1.54
CA SER A 227 12.38 15.01 -2.73
C SER A 227 13.41 13.91 -2.53
N THR A 228 14.09 13.86 -1.39
CA THR A 228 15.07 12.83 -1.06
C THR A 228 14.47 11.44 -1.16
N VAL A 229 13.28 11.20 -0.56
CA VAL A 229 12.60 9.90 -0.64
C VAL A 229 12.16 9.59 -2.07
N ARG A 230 11.70 10.60 -2.84
CA ARG A 230 11.39 10.43 -4.26
C ARG A 230 12.63 10.00 -5.04
N ASP A 231 13.74 10.66 -4.85
CA ASP A 231 14.99 10.38 -5.58
C ASP A 231 15.52 8.97 -5.27
N ILE A 232 15.44 8.52 -4.03
CA ILE A 232 15.72 7.13 -3.65
C ILE A 232 14.84 6.17 -4.45
N ILE A 233 13.53 6.40 -4.50
CA ILE A 233 12.57 5.53 -5.18
C ILE A 233 12.80 5.51 -6.68
N VAL A 234 12.95 6.67 -7.31
CA VAL A 234 13.10 6.76 -8.77
C VAL A 234 14.47 6.27 -9.25
N SER A 235 15.50 6.24 -8.39
CA SER A 235 16.83 5.72 -8.72
C SER A 235 16.82 4.27 -9.22
N LYS A 236 15.79 3.49 -8.87
CA LYS A 236 15.60 2.09 -9.29
C LYS A 236 14.59 1.94 -10.41
N LEU A 237 14.04 3.02 -10.93
CA LEU A 237 13.17 2.99 -12.11
C LEU A 237 13.96 3.19 -13.41
N PRO A 238 13.43 2.71 -14.55
CA PRO A 238 13.95 3.05 -15.87
C PRO A 238 13.98 4.58 -16.08
N LYS A 239 14.94 5.05 -16.89
CA LYS A 239 15.17 6.51 -17.09
C LYS A 239 13.93 7.27 -17.59
N ASP A 240 13.09 6.64 -18.38
CA ASP A 240 11.83 7.20 -18.90
C ASP A 240 10.72 7.30 -17.87
N GLN A 241 10.92 6.74 -16.66
CA GLN A 241 9.96 6.75 -15.54
C GLN A 241 10.47 7.53 -14.32
N GLN A 242 11.68 8.08 -14.40
CA GLN A 242 12.30 8.87 -13.33
C GLN A 242 11.72 10.28 -13.20
#